data_915e8e8001f9b8d4275d7aad6c8d0d73
#
_entry.id   915e8e8001f9b8d4275d7aad6c8d0d73
#
_cell.length_a   1.000
_cell.length_b   1.000
_cell.length_c   1.000
_cell.angle_alpha   90.00
_cell.angle_beta   90.00
_cell.angle_gamma   90.00
#
_symmetry.space_group_name_H-M   'P 1'
#
loop_
_entity.id
_entity.type
_entity.pdbx_description
1 polymer ?
#
loop_
_entity_poly.entity_id
_entity_poly.type
_entity_poly.pdbx_seq_one_letter_code
_entity_poly.pdbx_strand_id
1 'polypeptide(L)'
;MQVRIFTEPQQGATYDDLVAVARESEALGFDAFFRSDHYLRMGEVSGLPGPTDAWITLAGLARDTSTIRLGTLVTAATFRLPGPLAIAVAQVDAMSGGRVELGLGTGWYTDEHNAYGIPFPDLNGLFERFEEQLAIITGLWSTLPGSTFSFDGSHYQLRDSPALPKPVQTPLPVLVGGYGPRRTPRLAATYAQEFNVPFPPVEVFERQVAHVRAACEARDRDPATMTFSVALLACVGSDDAEFERRAATIGRSTDDLRANAAAGKPGEAVERIRAYAAAGASRVYLQILDLADLEHLQLIAAEVSPHLS
;
A
#
# COMPACT_ATOMS: atom_id res chain seq x y z
N MET A 1 -16.68 1.48 6.37
CA MET A 1 -15.29 1.07 6.01
C MET A 1 -14.78 1.95 4.88
N GLN A 2 -13.53 2.43 4.93
CA GLN A 2 -12.95 3.20 3.83
C GLN A 2 -12.52 2.27 2.68
N VAL A 3 -12.90 2.63 1.46
CA VAL A 3 -12.54 1.89 0.24
C VAL A 3 -11.45 2.65 -0.50
N ARG A 4 -10.34 1.98 -0.78
CA ARG A 4 -9.17 2.51 -1.46
C ARG A 4 -8.86 1.68 -2.70
N ILE A 5 -8.40 2.31 -3.75
CA ILE A 5 -8.01 1.63 -4.98
C ILE A 5 -6.52 1.34 -4.94
N PHE A 6 -6.16 0.12 -5.33
CA PHE A 6 -4.78 -0.35 -5.40
C PHE A 6 -4.47 -0.92 -6.79
N THR A 7 -3.32 -0.56 -7.35
CA THR A 7 -2.89 -1.01 -8.69
C THR A 7 -1.49 -1.59 -8.66
N GLU A 8 -1.19 -2.44 -9.64
CA GLU A 8 0.12 -3.07 -9.85
C GLU A 8 0.70 -2.73 -11.23
N PRO A 9 1.26 -1.53 -11.41
CA PRO A 9 1.71 -1.05 -12.72
C PRO A 9 2.80 -1.87 -13.38
N GLN A 10 3.62 -2.61 -12.61
CA GLN A 10 4.64 -3.51 -13.16
C GLN A 10 4.05 -4.63 -14.01
N GLN A 11 2.74 -4.87 -13.91
CA GLN A 11 2.07 -5.86 -14.73
C GLN A 11 1.83 -5.39 -16.19
N GLY A 12 2.09 -4.12 -16.48
CA GLY A 12 2.04 -3.59 -17.85
C GLY A 12 1.20 -2.33 -17.99
N ALA A 13 1.38 -1.33 -17.13
CA ALA A 13 0.67 -0.05 -17.20
C ALA A 13 1.59 1.10 -17.61
N THR A 14 1.03 2.03 -18.39
CA THR A 14 1.64 3.34 -18.69
C THR A 14 1.32 4.35 -17.58
N TYR A 15 1.97 5.51 -17.61
CA TYR A 15 1.59 6.61 -16.72
C TYR A 15 0.17 7.11 -16.99
N ASP A 16 -0.24 7.16 -18.25
CA ASP A 16 -1.58 7.63 -18.64
C ASP A 16 -2.68 6.70 -18.10
N ASP A 17 -2.45 5.37 -18.07
CA ASP A 17 -3.37 4.43 -17.45
C ASP A 17 -3.53 4.71 -15.94
N LEU A 18 -2.41 5.02 -15.25
CA LEU A 18 -2.45 5.36 -13.83
C LEU A 18 -3.18 6.68 -13.56
N VAL A 19 -2.99 7.69 -14.43
CA VAL A 19 -3.72 8.97 -14.35
C VAL A 19 -5.22 8.74 -14.55
N ALA A 20 -5.60 7.93 -15.54
CA ALA A 20 -7.01 7.64 -15.81
C ALA A 20 -7.69 6.98 -14.59
N VAL A 21 -7.07 5.94 -14.03
CA VAL A 21 -7.60 5.24 -12.85
C VAL A 21 -7.62 6.16 -11.62
N ALA A 22 -6.57 6.96 -11.37
CA ALA A 22 -6.52 7.84 -10.22
C ALA A 22 -7.57 8.96 -10.29
N ARG A 23 -7.77 9.57 -11.47
CA ARG A 23 -8.79 10.60 -11.69
C ARG A 23 -10.22 10.05 -11.59
N GLU A 24 -10.46 8.86 -12.16
CA GLU A 24 -11.74 8.20 -12.04
C GLU A 24 -12.02 7.85 -10.57
N SER A 25 -11.02 7.32 -9.86
CA SER A 25 -11.12 7.03 -8.42
C SER A 25 -11.45 8.29 -7.60
N GLU A 26 -10.81 9.42 -7.93
CA GLU A 26 -11.09 10.71 -7.30
C GLU A 26 -12.53 11.19 -7.59
N ALA A 27 -12.96 11.13 -8.84
CA ALA A 27 -14.30 11.55 -9.26
C ALA A 27 -15.41 10.71 -8.62
N LEU A 28 -15.16 9.43 -8.41
CA LEU A 28 -16.07 8.49 -7.76
C LEU A 28 -16.04 8.55 -6.22
N GLY A 29 -15.15 9.36 -5.63
CA GLY A 29 -15.08 9.58 -4.19
C GLY A 29 -14.41 8.46 -3.39
N PHE A 30 -13.55 7.65 -4.00
CA PHE A 30 -12.71 6.72 -3.26
C PHE A 30 -11.72 7.47 -2.36
N ASP A 31 -11.42 6.91 -1.17
CA ASP A 31 -10.58 7.57 -0.17
C ASP A 31 -9.12 7.76 -0.63
N ALA A 32 -8.58 6.81 -1.36
CA ALA A 32 -7.19 6.86 -1.83
C ALA A 32 -6.94 6.02 -3.08
N PHE A 33 -5.90 6.41 -3.82
CA PHE A 33 -5.26 5.63 -4.87
C PHE A 33 -3.86 5.22 -4.43
N PHE A 34 -3.60 3.92 -4.41
CA PHE A 34 -2.31 3.34 -4.06
C PHE A 34 -1.76 2.51 -5.21
N ARG A 35 -0.45 2.39 -5.26
CA ARG A 35 0.22 1.50 -6.18
C ARG A 35 1.28 0.65 -5.50
N SER A 36 1.59 -0.51 -6.08
CA SER A 36 2.78 -1.28 -5.70
C SER A 36 4.07 -0.54 -6.07
N ASP A 37 5.17 -0.91 -5.45
CA ASP A 37 6.51 -0.46 -5.81
C ASP A 37 7.33 -1.70 -6.20
N HIS A 38 7.09 -2.19 -7.41
CA HIS A 38 7.75 -3.35 -8.01
C HIS A 38 8.36 -2.98 -9.36
N TYR A 39 9.49 -3.59 -9.69
CA TYR A 39 10.23 -3.39 -10.93
C TYR A 39 10.15 -4.59 -11.88
N LEU A 40 9.56 -5.70 -11.48
CA LEU A 40 9.40 -6.87 -12.31
C LEU A 40 7.96 -7.38 -12.27
N ARG A 41 7.44 -7.77 -13.45
CA ARG A 41 6.13 -8.39 -13.57
C ARG A 41 6.06 -9.72 -12.79
N MET A 42 4.87 -10.10 -12.41
CA MET A 42 4.58 -11.38 -11.75
C MET A 42 3.61 -12.20 -12.61
N GLY A 43 3.82 -13.52 -12.64
CA GLY A 43 3.00 -14.43 -13.44
C GLY A 43 3.26 -14.32 -14.93
N GLU A 44 2.26 -14.70 -15.74
CA GLU A 44 2.38 -14.88 -17.20
C GLU A 44 2.04 -13.62 -18.04
N VAL A 45 1.88 -12.46 -17.40
CA VAL A 45 1.63 -11.20 -18.13
C VAL A 45 2.90 -10.71 -18.83
N SER A 46 2.74 -9.88 -19.86
CA SER A 46 3.88 -9.38 -20.66
C SER A 46 4.78 -8.42 -19.87
N GLY A 47 4.20 -7.63 -18.98
CA GLY A 47 4.86 -6.55 -18.25
C GLY A 47 5.21 -5.34 -19.10
N LEU A 48 4.83 -5.32 -20.39
CA LEU A 48 5.08 -4.16 -21.28
C LEU A 48 4.09 -3.02 -20.98
N PRO A 49 4.53 -1.77 -21.06
CA PRO A 49 5.82 -1.26 -21.58
C PRO A 49 7.00 -1.35 -20.62
N GLY A 50 6.81 -1.82 -19.40
CA GLY A 50 7.83 -1.96 -18.38
C GLY A 50 7.44 -1.31 -17.06
N PRO A 51 8.21 -1.52 -15.98
CA PRO A 51 7.91 -0.94 -14.68
C PRO A 51 8.12 0.58 -14.68
N THR A 52 7.45 1.23 -13.75
CA THR A 52 7.64 2.64 -13.43
C THR A 52 8.06 2.78 -11.96
N ASP A 53 8.93 3.73 -11.65
CA ASP A 53 9.26 4.05 -10.26
C ASP A 53 8.03 4.63 -9.54
N ALA A 54 7.75 4.11 -8.34
CA ALA A 54 6.55 4.50 -7.61
C ALA A 54 6.56 5.98 -7.21
N TRP A 55 7.66 6.48 -6.71
CA TRP A 55 7.71 7.86 -6.19
C TRP A 55 7.77 8.91 -7.31
N ILE A 56 8.36 8.55 -8.47
CA ILE A 56 8.30 9.40 -9.67
C ILE A 56 6.86 9.49 -10.19
N THR A 57 6.15 8.36 -10.28
CA THR A 57 4.74 8.37 -10.74
C THR A 57 3.81 9.06 -9.74
N LEU A 58 4.00 8.84 -8.43
CA LEU A 58 3.21 9.51 -7.41
C LEU A 58 3.44 11.04 -7.41
N ALA A 59 4.64 11.52 -7.75
CA ALA A 59 4.90 12.95 -7.94
C ALA A 59 4.08 13.54 -9.09
N GLY A 60 3.95 12.82 -10.19
CA GLY A 60 3.07 13.20 -11.30
C GLY A 60 1.61 13.21 -10.87
N LEU A 61 1.13 12.09 -10.30
CA LEU A 61 -0.25 11.95 -9.81
C LEU A 61 -0.63 13.00 -8.77
N ALA A 62 0.33 13.44 -7.93
CA ALA A 62 0.13 14.52 -6.97
C ALA A 62 -0.28 15.84 -7.65
N ARG A 63 0.15 16.06 -8.90
CA ARG A 63 -0.21 17.25 -9.70
C ARG A 63 -1.41 17.00 -10.62
N ASP A 64 -1.65 15.75 -10.99
CA ASP A 64 -2.74 15.37 -11.89
C ASP A 64 -4.07 15.08 -11.17
N THR A 65 -4.06 15.02 -9.83
CA THR A 65 -5.22 14.87 -8.94
C THR A 65 -5.27 16.00 -7.91
N SER A 66 -6.40 16.17 -7.23
CA SER A 66 -6.65 17.32 -6.36
C SER A 66 -6.97 16.95 -4.91
N THR A 67 -7.70 15.87 -4.67
CA THR A 67 -8.27 15.52 -3.36
C THR A 67 -7.94 14.11 -2.89
N ILE A 68 -7.83 13.15 -3.81
CA ILE A 68 -7.58 11.75 -3.47
C ILE A 68 -6.21 11.58 -2.81
N ARG A 69 -6.15 10.77 -1.75
CA ARG A 69 -4.88 10.42 -1.10
C ARG A 69 -4.06 9.47 -1.99
N LEU A 70 -2.75 9.54 -1.88
CA LEU A 70 -1.81 8.81 -2.73
C LEU A 70 -0.79 8.06 -1.88
N GLY A 71 -0.41 6.86 -2.28
CA GLY A 71 0.60 6.12 -1.54
C GLY A 71 1.12 4.85 -2.22
N THR A 72 2.00 4.18 -1.50
CA THR A 72 2.52 2.87 -1.92
C THR A 72 1.99 1.75 -1.04
N LEU A 73 1.68 0.61 -1.65
CA LEU A 73 1.31 -0.63 -0.95
C LEU A 73 2.15 -1.80 -1.48
N VAL A 74 3.42 -1.96 -1.05
CA VAL A 74 4.21 -1.04 -0.23
C VAL A 74 5.59 -0.84 -0.88
N THR A 75 6.28 0.26 -0.59
CA THR A 75 7.69 0.44 -0.97
C THR A 75 8.55 -0.60 -0.25
N ALA A 76 9.45 -1.26 -0.98
CA ALA A 76 10.41 -2.18 -0.39
C ALA A 76 11.60 -1.42 0.23
N ALA A 77 11.93 -1.72 1.47
CA ALA A 77 13.06 -1.11 2.17
C ALA A 77 14.43 -1.40 1.51
N THR A 78 14.49 -2.39 0.64
CA THR A 78 15.68 -2.74 -0.12
C THR A 78 15.95 -1.83 -1.33
N PHE A 79 14.93 -1.09 -1.84
CA PHE A 79 15.05 -0.37 -3.10
C PHE A 79 15.75 0.98 -2.98
N ARG A 80 15.62 1.65 -1.84
CA ARG A 80 16.13 3.02 -1.67
C ARG A 80 16.79 3.20 -0.32
N LEU A 81 17.79 4.07 -0.27
CA LEU A 81 18.37 4.52 0.99
C LEU A 81 17.35 5.37 1.75
N PRO A 82 17.30 5.29 3.10
CA PRO A 82 16.27 5.96 3.91
C PRO A 82 16.27 7.49 3.80
N GLY A 83 17.43 8.13 3.75
CA GLY A 83 17.53 9.58 3.60
C GLY A 83 16.93 10.09 2.29
N PRO A 84 17.38 9.61 1.11
CA PRO A 84 16.77 9.94 -0.19
C PRO A 84 15.28 9.60 -0.26
N LEU A 85 14.84 8.47 0.31
CA LEU A 85 13.42 8.12 0.35
C LEU A 85 12.61 9.12 1.19
N ALA A 86 13.10 9.49 2.36
CA ALA A 86 12.43 10.50 3.21
C ALA A 86 12.28 11.85 2.50
N ILE A 87 13.30 12.27 1.72
CA ILE A 87 13.25 13.49 0.90
C ILE A 87 12.21 13.36 -0.22
N ALA A 88 12.22 12.25 -0.97
CA ALA A 88 11.28 12.03 -2.07
C ALA A 88 9.82 12.05 -1.58
N VAL A 89 9.54 11.32 -0.50
CA VAL A 89 8.19 11.25 0.09
C VAL A 89 7.73 12.64 0.57
N ALA A 90 8.56 13.37 1.31
CA ALA A 90 8.23 14.71 1.79
C ALA A 90 8.00 15.69 0.62
N GLN A 91 8.77 15.55 -0.47
CA GLN A 91 8.59 16.36 -1.67
C GLN A 91 7.26 16.05 -2.36
N VAL A 92 6.90 14.77 -2.53
CA VAL A 92 5.61 14.38 -3.12
C VAL A 92 4.46 14.81 -2.21
N ASP A 93 4.63 14.74 -0.90
CA ASP A 93 3.65 15.26 0.06
C ASP A 93 3.41 16.76 -0.14
N ALA A 94 4.46 17.55 -0.28
CA ALA A 94 4.35 18.97 -0.61
C ALA A 94 3.69 19.23 -1.97
N MET A 95 4.04 18.45 -3.01
CA MET A 95 3.45 18.55 -4.35
C MET A 95 1.95 18.24 -4.35
N SER A 96 1.51 17.34 -3.49
CA SER A 96 0.11 16.93 -3.34
C SER A 96 -0.70 17.85 -2.41
N GLY A 97 -0.05 18.74 -1.65
CA GLY A 97 -0.72 19.52 -0.61
C GLY A 97 -1.08 18.70 0.65
N GLY A 98 -0.28 17.70 0.98
CA GLY A 98 -0.47 16.88 2.21
C GLY A 98 -1.38 15.67 2.03
N ARG A 99 -1.35 15.01 0.86
CA ARG A 99 -2.21 13.85 0.57
C ARG A 99 -1.45 12.50 0.52
N VAL A 100 -0.15 12.48 0.84
CA VAL A 100 0.68 11.28 0.69
C VAL A 100 0.65 10.41 1.95
N GLU A 101 0.74 9.10 1.74
CA GLU A 101 0.98 8.08 2.78
C GLU A 101 2.13 7.18 2.34
N LEU A 102 3.08 6.92 3.24
CA LEU A 102 4.19 6.01 2.97
C LEU A 102 3.83 4.59 3.44
N GLY A 103 3.56 3.68 2.51
CA GLY A 103 3.61 2.26 2.81
C GLY A 103 5.03 1.74 2.68
N LEU A 104 5.53 1.06 3.72
CA LEU A 104 6.88 0.50 3.76
C LEU A 104 6.88 -0.94 4.27
N GLY A 105 7.66 -1.80 3.63
CA GLY A 105 7.82 -3.21 3.99
C GLY A 105 9.25 -3.70 3.77
N THR A 106 9.54 -4.92 4.18
CA THR A 106 10.89 -5.51 4.08
C THR A 106 11.39 -5.71 2.65
N GLY A 107 10.47 -5.87 1.68
CA GLY A 107 10.76 -6.49 0.39
C GLY A 107 10.70 -8.02 0.47
N TRP A 108 10.37 -8.67 -0.64
CA TRP A 108 10.19 -10.13 -0.69
C TRP A 108 10.53 -10.75 -2.06
N TYR A 109 10.38 -10.03 -3.15
CA TYR A 109 10.47 -10.57 -4.51
C TYR A 109 11.92 -10.62 -4.97
N THR A 110 12.56 -11.77 -4.78
CA THR A 110 14.00 -11.98 -5.07
C THR A 110 14.35 -11.76 -6.53
N ASP A 111 13.46 -12.15 -7.46
CA ASP A 111 13.75 -12.10 -8.89
C ASP A 111 13.92 -10.66 -9.39
N GLU A 112 13.15 -9.70 -8.90
CA GLU A 112 13.33 -8.29 -9.27
C GLU A 112 14.64 -7.70 -8.73
N HIS A 113 15.07 -8.13 -7.52
CA HIS A 113 16.35 -7.73 -6.96
C HIS A 113 17.50 -8.25 -7.82
N ASN A 114 17.43 -9.50 -8.25
CA ASN A 114 18.42 -10.09 -9.14
C ASN A 114 18.42 -9.40 -10.51
N ALA A 115 17.24 -9.13 -11.08
CA ALA A 115 17.10 -8.52 -12.41
C ALA A 115 17.69 -7.11 -12.49
N TYR A 116 17.61 -6.34 -11.40
CA TYR A 116 18.06 -4.95 -11.35
C TYR A 116 19.31 -4.72 -10.48
N GLY A 117 19.99 -5.78 -10.04
CA GLY A 117 21.24 -5.70 -9.28
C GLY A 117 21.04 -5.06 -7.88
N ILE A 118 19.85 -5.19 -7.32
CA ILE A 118 19.54 -4.66 -5.98
C ILE A 118 19.93 -5.71 -4.94
N PRO A 119 20.75 -5.37 -3.93
CA PRO A 119 21.13 -6.33 -2.89
C PRO A 119 19.91 -6.88 -2.14
N PHE A 120 19.84 -8.21 -2.01
CA PHE A 120 18.78 -8.88 -1.27
C PHE A 120 19.41 -9.71 -0.14
N PRO A 121 19.48 -9.16 1.08
CA PRO A 121 20.07 -9.85 2.22
C PRO A 121 19.16 -10.99 2.73
N ASP A 122 19.66 -11.75 3.69
CA ASP A 122 18.85 -12.74 4.40
C ASP A 122 17.70 -12.08 5.18
N LEU A 123 16.79 -12.90 5.69
CA LEU A 123 15.59 -12.44 6.42
C LEU A 123 15.93 -11.54 7.62
N ASN A 124 17.05 -11.78 8.30
CA ASN A 124 17.47 -10.96 9.43
C ASN A 124 17.91 -9.59 8.95
N GLY A 125 18.78 -9.54 7.95
CA GLY A 125 19.24 -8.30 7.33
C GLY A 125 18.10 -7.48 6.70
N LEU A 126 17.07 -8.14 6.11
CA LEU A 126 15.88 -7.45 5.62
C LEU A 126 15.15 -6.72 6.75
N PHE A 127 14.90 -7.39 7.87
CA PHE A 127 14.21 -6.79 9.02
C PHE A 127 15.03 -5.72 9.74
N GLU A 128 16.34 -5.92 9.86
CA GLU A 128 17.24 -4.92 10.47
C GLU A 128 17.25 -3.63 9.65
N ARG A 129 17.41 -3.74 8.32
CA ARG A 129 17.33 -2.58 7.41
C ARG A 129 15.97 -1.90 7.45
N PHE A 130 14.89 -2.68 7.50
CA PHE A 130 13.53 -2.15 7.57
C PHE A 130 13.30 -1.35 8.86
N GLU A 131 13.75 -1.88 10.00
CA GLU A 131 13.66 -1.19 11.29
C GLU A 131 14.45 0.12 11.31
N GLU A 132 15.71 0.08 10.85
CA GLU A 132 16.55 1.27 10.76
C GLU A 132 15.93 2.32 9.79
N GLN A 133 15.37 1.88 8.67
CA GLN A 133 14.69 2.80 7.74
C GLN A 133 13.48 3.48 8.36
N LEU A 134 12.63 2.74 9.07
CA LEU A 134 11.49 3.33 9.78
C LEU A 134 11.96 4.36 10.81
N ALA A 135 12.98 4.03 11.60
CA ALA A 135 13.54 4.94 12.60
C ALA A 135 14.13 6.21 11.95
N ILE A 136 14.90 6.04 10.87
CA ILE A 136 15.52 7.18 10.17
C ILE A 136 14.47 8.08 9.51
N ILE A 137 13.53 7.50 8.76
CA ILE A 137 12.53 8.26 8.02
C ILE A 137 11.63 9.05 8.98
N THR A 138 11.11 8.40 10.01
CA THR A 138 10.27 9.08 11.01
C THR A 138 11.07 10.08 11.86
N GLY A 139 12.33 9.78 12.17
CA GLY A 139 13.24 10.68 12.86
C GLY A 139 13.55 11.94 12.06
N LEU A 140 13.87 11.80 10.75
CA LEU A 140 14.09 12.93 9.86
C LEU A 140 12.85 13.84 9.79
N TRP A 141 11.65 13.27 9.69
CA TRP A 141 10.42 14.05 9.59
C TRP A 141 10.02 14.75 10.90
N SER A 142 10.27 14.10 12.05
CA SER A 142 9.92 14.63 13.38
C SER A 142 10.93 15.61 13.96
N THR A 143 12.17 15.65 13.45
CA THR A 143 13.20 16.58 13.91
C THR A 143 12.76 18.03 13.65
N LEU A 144 12.86 18.89 14.65
CA LEU A 144 12.43 20.30 14.53
C LEU A 144 13.28 21.06 13.50
N PRO A 145 12.70 21.99 12.72
CA PRO A 145 13.46 22.85 11.82
C PRO A 145 14.54 23.62 12.59
N GLY A 146 15.76 23.64 12.03
CA GLY A 146 16.93 24.26 12.68
C GLY A 146 17.73 23.33 13.60
N SER A 147 17.21 22.14 13.87
CA SER A 147 17.98 21.08 14.55
C SER A 147 18.53 20.07 13.53
N THR A 148 19.47 19.23 13.95
CA THR A 148 20.03 18.16 13.14
C THR A 148 19.59 16.79 13.65
N PHE A 149 19.56 15.81 12.74
CA PHE A 149 19.30 14.42 13.05
C PHE A 149 20.53 13.57 12.74
N SER A 150 20.94 12.75 13.69
CA SER A 150 21.97 11.74 13.51
C SER A 150 21.43 10.38 13.87
N PHE A 151 21.91 9.35 13.18
CA PHE A 151 21.57 7.95 13.43
C PHE A 151 22.82 7.08 13.24
N ASP A 152 23.07 6.15 14.14
CA ASP A 152 24.24 5.26 14.12
C ASP A 152 23.75 3.81 14.21
N GLY A 153 23.34 3.26 13.08
CA GLY A 153 22.85 1.88 12.94
C GLY A 153 23.92 0.93 12.39
N SER A 154 23.51 -0.32 12.27
CA SER A 154 24.35 -1.37 11.69
C SER A 154 24.42 -1.29 10.17
N HIS A 155 23.36 -0.79 9.52
CA HIS A 155 23.23 -0.73 8.07
C HIS A 155 23.26 0.70 7.53
N TYR A 156 22.82 1.68 8.31
CA TYR A 156 22.77 3.08 7.90
C TYR A 156 23.36 4.00 8.96
N GLN A 157 24.09 5.00 8.50
CA GLN A 157 24.67 6.03 9.37
C GLN A 157 24.37 7.40 8.80
N LEU A 158 23.78 8.29 9.61
CA LEU A 158 23.53 9.69 9.29
C LEU A 158 24.28 10.56 10.28
N ARG A 159 24.90 11.63 9.81
CA ARG A 159 25.65 12.59 10.63
C ARG A 159 25.13 13.98 10.38
N ASP A 160 24.61 14.62 11.41
CA ASP A 160 24.17 16.01 11.44
C ASP A 160 23.29 16.45 10.24
N SER A 161 22.39 15.51 9.82
CA SER A 161 21.45 15.81 8.73
C SER A 161 20.57 16.99 9.12
N PRO A 162 20.38 18.00 8.24
CA PRO A 162 19.46 19.11 8.50
C PRO A 162 17.99 18.66 8.56
N ALA A 163 17.72 17.39 8.29
CA ALA A 163 16.38 16.77 8.33
C ALA A 163 15.34 17.54 7.48
N LEU A 164 15.74 17.95 6.28
CA LEU A 164 14.92 18.70 5.32
C LEU A 164 14.83 17.97 3.97
N PRO A 165 13.73 18.16 3.19
CA PRO A 165 12.55 18.98 3.49
C PRO A 165 11.65 18.33 4.55
N LYS A 166 10.77 19.13 5.17
CA LYS A 166 9.70 18.63 6.02
C LYS A 166 8.48 18.27 5.19
N PRO A 167 7.75 17.19 5.49
CA PRO A 167 6.44 16.97 4.90
C PRO A 167 5.46 18.06 5.36
N VAL A 168 4.40 18.26 4.60
CA VAL A 168 3.28 19.16 4.94
C VAL A 168 2.48 18.57 6.10
N GLN A 169 2.28 17.26 6.06
CA GLN A 169 1.58 16.51 7.11
C GLN A 169 2.47 16.31 8.35
N THR A 170 1.90 16.45 9.54
CA THR A 170 2.60 16.22 10.81
C THR A 170 1.68 15.46 11.76
N PRO A 171 1.89 14.14 11.97
CA PRO A 171 2.83 13.28 11.25
C PRO A 171 2.38 12.93 9.82
N LEU A 172 3.33 12.67 8.92
CA LEU A 172 3.03 12.02 7.65
C LEU A 172 2.68 10.55 7.94
N PRO A 173 1.53 10.03 7.45
CA PRO A 173 1.11 8.67 7.76
C PRO A 173 2.07 7.61 7.19
N VAL A 174 2.43 6.65 8.03
CA VAL A 174 3.21 5.47 7.68
C VAL A 174 2.32 4.24 7.79
N LEU A 175 2.31 3.43 6.73
CA LEU A 175 1.68 2.13 6.68
C LEU A 175 2.77 1.05 6.69
N VAL A 176 2.65 0.07 7.58
CA VAL A 176 3.48 -1.14 7.59
C VAL A 176 2.64 -2.30 7.09
N GLY A 177 3.13 -2.97 6.03
CA GLY A 177 2.46 -4.13 5.44
C GLY A 177 3.20 -5.44 5.70
N GLY A 178 2.45 -6.54 5.76
CA GLY A 178 3.01 -7.88 5.78
C GLY A 178 2.44 -8.81 6.85
N TYR A 179 3.17 -9.90 7.05
CA TYR A 179 2.81 -10.99 7.96
C TYR A 179 3.85 -11.15 9.07
N GLY A 180 3.52 -12.00 10.02
CA GLY A 180 4.45 -12.47 11.03
C GLY A 180 3.94 -12.27 12.45
N PRO A 181 4.44 -13.09 13.40
CA PRO A 181 3.90 -13.07 14.77
C PRO A 181 4.57 -12.04 15.67
N ARG A 182 5.72 -11.48 15.32
CA ARG A 182 6.52 -10.66 16.26
C ARG A 182 7.14 -9.40 15.63
N ARG A 183 7.99 -9.53 14.58
CA ARG A 183 8.80 -8.41 14.06
C ARG A 183 7.91 -7.36 13.41
N THR A 184 7.10 -7.74 12.43
CA THR A 184 6.20 -6.83 11.72
C THR A 184 5.19 -6.17 12.66
N PRO A 185 4.48 -6.90 13.57
CA PRO A 185 3.62 -6.29 14.58
C PRO A 185 4.33 -5.28 15.48
N ARG A 186 5.56 -5.61 15.92
CA ARG A 186 6.37 -4.72 16.75
C ARG A 186 6.71 -3.41 16.03
N LEU A 187 7.12 -3.49 14.77
CA LEU A 187 7.47 -2.31 13.98
C LEU A 187 6.24 -1.46 13.65
N ALA A 188 5.12 -2.10 13.31
CA ALA A 188 3.87 -1.40 13.11
C ALA A 188 3.44 -0.65 14.37
N ALA A 189 3.45 -1.31 15.54
CA ALA A 189 3.11 -0.70 16.82
C ALA A 189 4.02 0.47 17.20
N THR A 190 5.28 0.47 16.73
CA THR A 190 6.24 1.53 17.04
C THR A 190 6.13 2.73 16.10
N TYR A 191 5.96 2.50 14.81
CA TYR A 191 6.17 3.55 13.80
C TYR A 191 4.95 3.87 12.95
N ALA A 192 3.97 2.94 12.81
CA ALA A 192 2.92 3.08 11.84
C ALA A 192 1.60 3.62 12.41
N GLN A 193 0.83 4.30 11.57
CA GLN A 193 -0.57 4.65 11.82
C GLN A 193 -1.51 3.61 11.24
N GLU A 194 -1.03 2.79 10.29
CA GLU A 194 -1.81 1.74 9.65
C GLU A 194 -1.00 0.45 9.52
N PHE A 195 -1.67 -0.68 9.75
CA PHE A 195 -1.15 -2.01 9.48
C PHE A 195 -1.99 -2.71 8.43
N ASN A 196 -1.34 -3.11 7.33
CA ASN A 196 -1.98 -3.79 6.20
C ASN A 196 -1.59 -5.28 6.12
N VAL A 197 -2.57 -6.14 5.87
CA VAL A 197 -2.33 -7.55 5.55
C VAL A 197 -2.71 -7.79 4.10
N PRO A 198 -1.75 -8.16 3.22
CA PRO A 198 -2.03 -8.39 1.81
C PRO A 198 -2.67 -9.76 1.56
N PHE A 199 -3.83 -9.78 0.94
CA PHE A 199 -4.53 -10.97 0.41
C PHE A 199 -4.66 -12.16 1.38
N PRO A 200 -5.00 -11.96 2.67
CA PRO A 200 -5.12 -13.06 3.62
C PRO A 200 -6.48 -13.76 3.53
N PRO A 201 -6.60 -15.02 3.95
CA PRO A 201 -7.86 -15.54 4.48
C PRO A 201 -8.31 -14.74 5.72
N VAL A 202 -9.62 -14.69 6.01
CA VAL A 202 -10.18 -13.89 7.11
C VAL A 202 -9.56 -14.27 8.46
N GLU A 203 -9.39 -15.57 8.73
CA GLU A 203 -8.83 -16.06 10.00
C GLU A 203 -7.34 -15.70 10.16
N VAL A 204 -6.62 -15.55 9.05
CA VAL A 204 -5.24 -15.09 9.04
C VAL A 204 -5.21 -13.59 9.34
N PHE A 205 -6.10 -12.82 8.73
CA PHE A 205 -6.23 -11.39 9.01
C PHE A 205 -6.52 -11.13 10.49
N GLU A 206 -7.54 -11.80 11.05
CA GLU A 206 -7.92 -11.68 12.46
C GLU A 206 -6.74 -11.97 13.40
N ARG A 207 -5.99 -13.03 13.12
CA ARG A 207 -4.80 -13.40 13.89
C ARG A 207 -3.70 -12.33 13.79
N GLN A 208 -3.47 -11.72 12.62
CA GLN A 208 -2.49 -10.64 12.46
C GLN A 208 -2.93 -9.36 13.20
N VAL A 209 -4.21 -9.02 13.16
CA VAL A 209 -4.78 -7.92 13.97
C VAL A 209 -4.52 -8.14 15.46
N ALA A 210 -4.76 -9.35 15.97
CA ALA A 210 -4.49 -9.69 17.35
C ALA A 210 -3.01 -9.54 17.73
N HIS A 211 -2.08 -9.96 16.85
CA HIS A 211 -0.64 -9.78 17.08
C HIS A 211 -0.25 -8.29 17.17
N VAL A 212 -0.82 -7.44 16.32
CA VAL A 212 -0.50 -6.00 16.34
C VAL A 212 -1.11 -5.32 17.56
N ARG A 213 -2.33 -5.67 17.94
CA ARG A 213 -2.96 -5.16 19.18
C ARG A 213 -2.11 -5.48 20.41
N ALA A 214 -1.69 -6.73 20.55
CA ALA A 214 -0.80 -7.14 21.64
C ALA A 214 0.56 -6.39 21.60
N ALA A 215 1.10 -6.13 20.40
CA ALA A 215 2.32 -5.35 20.26
C ALA A 215 2.15 -3.87 20.61
N CYS A 216 0.97 -3.29 20.38
CA CYS A 216 0.63 -1.93 20.85
C CYS A 216 0.55 -1.89 22.38
N GLU A 217 -0.21 -2.80 23.00
CA GLU A 217 -0.34 -2.89 24.45
C GLU A 217 1.01 -3.06 25.15
N ALA A 218 1.90 -3.91 24.60
CA ALA A 218 3.25 -4.08 25.12
C ALA A 218 4.15 -2.83 25.02
N ARG A 219 3.65 -1.73 24.42
CA ARG A 219 4.30 -0.42 24.25
C ARG A 219 3.51 0.73 24.85
N ASP A 220 2.55 0.43 25.69
CA ASP A 220 1.64 1.43 26.25
C ASP A 220 0.95 2.31 25.18
N ARG A 221 0.79 1.76 23.98
CA ARG A 221 0.04 2.39 22.87
C ARG A 221 -1.39 1.85 22.84
N ASP A 222 -2.36 2.74 22.85
CA ASP A 222 -3.77 2.34 22.65
C ASP A 222 -3.93 1.69 21.26
N PRO A 223 -4.34 0.41 21.17
CA PRO A 223 -4.60 -0.27 19.90
C PRO A 223 -5.67 0.38 19.03
N ALA A 224 -6.56 1.18 19.60
CA ALA A 224 -7.59 1.93 18.86
C ALA A 224 -6.98 3.04 17.98
N THR A 225 -5.74 3.45 18.23
CA THR A 225 -5.00 4.41 17.37
C THR A 225 -4.41 3.78 16.11
N MET A 226 -4.48 2.45 15.98
CA MET A 226 -4.01 1.72 14.81
C MET A 226 -5.16 1.47 13.84
N THR A 227 -5.00 1.91 12.60
CA THR A 227 -5.88 1.53 11.50
C THR A 227 -5.50 0.14 11.00
N PHE A 228 -6.44 -0.77 10.92
CA PHE A 228 -6.24 -2.09 10.32
C PHE A 228 -6.85 -2.12 8.93
N SER A 229 -6.08 -2.58 7.95
CA SER A 229 -6.52 -2.68 6.56
C SER A 229 -6.16 -4.01 5.93
N VAL A 230 -6.89 -4.36 4.89
CA VAL A 230 -6.68 -5.55 4.08
C VAL A 230 -6.58 -5.17 2.62
N ALA A 231 -5.71 -5.82 1.85
CA ALA A 231 -5.73 -5.77 0.40
C ALA A 231 -6.45 -7.01 -0.14
N LEU A 232 -7.37 -6.81 -1.07
CA LEU A 232 -8.13 -7.86 -1.75
C LEU A 232 -8.14 -7.60 -3.25
N LEU A 233 -7.97 -8.63 -4.06
CA LEU A 233 -8.26 -8.53 -5.48
C LEU A 233 -9.75 -8.23 -5.67
N ALA A 234 -10.10 -7.28 -6.52
CA ALA A 234 -11.47 -6.96 -6.89
C ALA A 234 -11.77 -7.46 -8.30
N CYS A 235 -12.90 -8.16 -8.45
CA CYS A 235 -13.45 -8.53 -9.75
C CYS A 235 -14.97 -8.64 -9.61
N VAL A 236 -15.68 -7.53 -9.88
CA VAL A 236 -17.12 -7.42 -9.66
C VAL A 236 -17.83 -7.25 -11.01
N GLY A 237 -18.89 -7.99 -11.24
CA GLY A 237 -19.79 -7.81 -12.39
C GLY A 237 -21.21 -7.47 -11.93
N SER A 238 -21.96 -6.72 -12.71
CA SER A 238 -23.38 -6.44 -12.45
C SER A 238 -24.23 -7.72 -12.51
N ASP A 239 -23.75 -8.70 -13.29
CA ASP A 239 -24.30 -10.04 -13.43
C ASP A 239 -23.16 -11.09 -13.60
N ASP A 240 -23.54 -12.37 -13.69
CA ASP A 240 -22.58 -13.45 -13.85
C ASP A 240 -21.81 -13.37 -15.18
N ALA A 241 -22.45 -12.93 -16.27
CA ALA A 241 -21.80 -12.83 -17.57
C ALA A 241 -20.72 -11.72 -17.60
N GLU A 242 -20.97 -10.59 -16.98
CA GLU A 242 -19.98 -9.53 -16.84
C GLU A 242 -18.84 -9.93 -15.91
N PHE A 243 -19.15 -10.58 -14.79
CA PHE A 243 -18.14 -11.13 -13.89
C PHE A 243 -17.22 -12.12 -14.61
N GLU A 244 -17.79 -13.08 -15.37
CA GLU A 244 -17.02 -14.07 -16.15
C GLU A 244 -16.13 -13.38 -17.20
N ARG A 245 -16.63 -12.37 -17.89
CA ARG A 245 -15.85 -11.57 -18.85
C ARG A 245 -14.65 -10.90 -18.19
N ARG A 246 -14.85 -10.22 -17.04
CA ARG A 246 -13.79 -9.56 -16.28
C ARG A 246 -12.75 -10.57 -15.74
N ALA A 247 -13.22 -11.69 -15.20
CA ALA A 247 -12.36 -12.77 -14.73
C ALA A 247 -11.46 -13.30 -15.85
N ALA A 248 -12.03 -13.54 -17.04
CA ALA A 248 -11.29 -14.00 -18.22
C ALA A 248 -10.24 -12.97 -18.66
N THR A 249 -10.58 -11.66 -18.66
CA THR A 249 -9.67 -10.57 -19.05
C THR A 249 -8.44 -10.52 -18.16
N ILE A 250 -8.60 -10.72 -16.85
CA ILE A 250 -7.48 -10.72 -15.89
C ILE A 250 -6.82 -12.11 -15.73
N GLY A 251 -7.24 -13.10 -16.53
CA GLY A 251 -6.65 -14.45 -16.51
C GLY A 251 -6.87 -15.23 -15.21
N ARG A 252 -8.02 -15.07 -14.57
CA ARG A 252 -8.37 -15.74 -13.30
C ARG A 252 -9.60 -16.63 -13.46
N SER A 253 -9.63 -17.72 -12.72
CA SER A 253 -10.85 -18.55 -12.67
C SER A 253 -11.89 -17.90 -11.75
N THR A 254 -13.16 -18.01 -12.13
CA THR A 254 -14.29 -17.50 -11.34
C THR A 254 -14.38 -18.17 -9.97
N ASP A 255 -14.08 -19.46 -9.87
CA ASP A 255 -14.09 -20.19 -8.61
C ASP A 255 -13.01 -19.70 -7.64
N ASP A 256 -11.78 -19.49 -8.14
CA ASP A 256 -10.70 -18.93 -7.33
C ASP A 256 -11.03 -17.52 -6.86
N LEU A 257 -11.57 -16.68 -7.74
CA LEU A 257 -11.98 -15.33 -7.39
C LEU A 257 -13.08 -15.31 -6.33
N ARG A 258 -14.12 -16.13 -6.46
CA ARG A 258 -15.18 -16.24 -5.45
C ARG A 258 -14.65 -16.76 -4.10
N ALA A 259 -13.65 -17.63 -4.12
CA ALA A 259 -13.06 -18.17 -2.89
C ALA A 259 -12.17 -17.16 -2.16
N ASN A 260 -11.38 -16.35 -2.89
CA ASN A 260 -10.24 -15.63 -2.32
C ASN A 260 -10.30 -14.08 -2.50
N ALA A 261 -11.23 -13.56 -3.29
CA ALA A 261 -11.27 -12.14 -3.68
C ALA A 261 -12.58 -11.45 -3.27
N ALA A 262 -12.63 -10.13 -3.39
CA ALA A 262 -13.87 -9.36 -3.41
C ALA A 262 -14.47 -9.45 -4.82
N ALA A 263 -15.20 -10.53 -5.10
CA ALA A 263 -15.55 -10.93 -6.46
C ALA A 263 -16.97 -11.50 -6.57
N GLY A 264 -17.46 -11.57 -7.81
CA GLY A 264 -18.82 -12.00 -8.13
C GLY A 264 -19.73 -10.81 -8.37
N LYS A 265 -21.03 -10.95 -8.03
CA LYS A 265 -21.96 -9.81 -8.06
C LYS A 265 -21.70 -8.84 -6.89
N PRO A 266 -22.18 -7.59 -6.96
CA PRO A 266 -21.91 -6.59 -5.92
C PRO A 266 -22.21 -7.07 -4.49
N GLY A 267 -23.33 -7.78 -4.27
CA GLY A 267 -23.68 -8.35 -2.97
C GLY A 267 -22.65 -9.35 -2.44
N GLU A 268 -22.10 -10.21 -3.31
CA GLU A 268 -21.08 -11.20 -2.94
C GLU A 268 -19.77 -10.51 -2.51
N ALA A 269 -19.35 -9.47 -3.25
CA ALA A 269 -18.20 -8.65 -2.91
C ALA A 269 -18.39 -7.92 -1.58
N VAL A 270 -19.59 -7.34 -1.34
CA VAL A 270 -19.94 -6.69 -0.07
C VAL A 270 -19.85 -7.67 1.10
N GLU A 271 -20.42 -8.87 0.97
CA GLU A 271 -20.37 -9.90 2.02
C GLU A 271 -18.92 -10.29 2.34
N ARG A 272 -18.10 -10.47 1.32
CA ARG A 272 -16.66 -10.76 1.48
C ARG A 272 -15.94 -9.67 2.26
N ILE A 273 -16.12 -8.40 1.87
CA ILE A 273 -15.46 -7.27 2.53
C ILE A 273 -15.97 -7.10 3.97
N ARG A 274 -17.26 -7.31 4.21
CA ARG A 274 -17.85 -7.26 5.57
C ARG A 274 -17.28 -8.31 6.51
N ALA A 275 -16.88 -9.48 6.00
CA ALA A 275 -16.20 -10.48 6.82
C ALA A 275 -14.87 -9.95 7.41
N TYR A 276 -14.09 -9.20 6.63
CA TYR A 276 -12.89 -8.53 7.13
C TYR A 276 -13.22 -7.36 8.07
N ALA A 277 -14.31 -6.64 7.82
CA ALA A 277 -14.78 -5.60 8.76
C ALA A 277 -15.11 -6.20 10.14
N ALA A 278 -15.81 -7.33 10.17
CA ALA A 278 -16.11 -8.06 11.39
C ALA A 278 -14.84 -8.56 12.10
N ALA A 279 -13.79 -8.91 11.34
CA ALA A 279 -12.47 -9.29 11.85
C ALA A 279 -11.60 -8.09 12.27
N GLY A 280 -12.11 -6.86 12.16
CA GLY A 280 -11.45 -5.64 12.65
C GLY A 280 -10.84 -4.73 11.61
N ALA A 281 -11.04 -4.97 10.30
CA ALA A 281 -10.61 -4.05 9.26
C ALA A 281 -11.48 -2.79 9.24
N SER A 282 -10.86 -1.61 9.18
CA SER A 282 -11.52 -0.34 8.95
C SER A 282 -11.31 0.22 7.53
N ARG A 283 -10.37 -0.38 6.77
CA ARG A 283 -10.04 -0.05 5.38
C ARG A 283 -9.88 -1.30 4.53
N VAL A 284 -10.27 -1.19 3.27
CA VAL A 284 -9.98 -2.20 2.23
C VAL A 284 -9.30 -1.53 1.05
N TYR A 285 -8.21 -2.14 0.56
CA TYR A 285 -7.54 -1.79 -0.69
C TYR A 285 -8.00 -2.80 -1.75
N LEU A 286 -8.77 -2.32 -2.71
CA LEU A 286 -9.26 -3.13 -3.81
C LEU A 286 -8.25 -3.10 -4.95
N GLN A 287 -7.58 -4.22 -5.18
CA GLN A 287 -6.64 -4.40 -6.27
C GLN A 287 -7.40 -4.49 -7.60
N ILE A 288 -7.12 -3.56 -8.49
CA ILE A 288 -7.64 -3.53 -9.85
C ILE A 288 -6.52 -3.97 -10.80
N LEU A 289 -6.74 -5.07 -11.52
CA LEU A 289 -5.76 -5.61 -12.47
C LEU A 289 -5.97 -5.13 -13.90
N ASP A 290 -7.22 -4.94 -14.34
CA ASP A 290 -7.54 -4.35 -15.63
C ASP A 290 -7.72 -2.83 -15.47
N LEU A 291 -6.69 -2.06 -15.77
CA LEU A 291 -6.69 -0.60 -15.63
C LEU A 291 -7.45 0.11 -16.75
N ALA A 292 -7.80 -0.60 -17.82
CA ALA A 292 -8.59 -0.06 -18.92
C ALA A 292 -10.10 -0.10 -18.64
N ASP A 293 -10.56 -0.96 -17.71
CA ASP A 293 -11.98 -1.11 -17.35
C ASP A 293 -12.38 -0.11 -16.25
N LEU A 294 -12.56 1.16 -16.61
CA LEU A 294 -13.02 2.18 -15.67
C LEU A 294 -14.49 1.97 -15.24
N GLU A 295 -15.30 1.27 -16.05
CA GLU A 295 -16.68 0.90 -15.68
C GLU A 295 -16.70 -0.04 -14.45
N HIS A 296 -15.64 -0.83 -14.25
CA HIS A 296 -15.49 -1.64 -13.04
C HIS A 296 -15.39 -0.77 -11.78
N LEU A 297 -14.64 0.34 -11.84
CA LEU A 297 -14.56 1.29 -10.71
C LEU A 297 -15.91 1.96 -10.46
N GLN A 298 -16.64 2.33 -11.52
CA GLN A 298 -17.97 2.93 -11.42
C GLN A 298 -18.95 1.95 -10.76
N LEU A 299 -18.93 0.68 -11.16
CA LEU A 299 -19.78 -0.35 -10.56
C LEU A 299 -19.46 -0.54 -9.06
N ILE A 300 -18.17 -0.60 -8.70
CA ILE A 300 -17.75 -0.71 -7.29
C ILE A 300 -18.21 0.51 -6.48
N ALA A 301 -18.06 1.71 -7.03
CA ALA A 301 -18.47 2.94 -6.36
C ALA A 301 -19.99 3.01 -6.16
N ALA A 302 -20.76 2.58 -7.15
CA ALA A 302 -22.24 2.64 -7.12
C ALA A 302 -22.87 1.53 -6.26
N GLU A 303 -22.37 0.30 -6.38
CA GLU A 303 -23.07 -0.89 -5.88
C GLU A 303 -22.34 -1.63 -4.73
N VAL A 304 -21.06 -1.29 -4.44
CA VAL A 304 -20.32 -1.93 -3.36
C VAL A 304 -20.01 -0.94 -2.24
N SER A 305 -19.40 0.20 -2.56
CA SER A 305 -18.93 1.17 -1.56
C SER A 305 -20.03 1.69 -0.61
N PRO A 306 -21.27 2.01 -1.07
CA PRO A 306 -22.33 2.51 -0.22
C PRO A 306 -22.78 1.51 0.86
N HIS A 307 -22.58 0.23 0.62
CA HIS A 307 -22.95 -0.84 1.54
C HIS A 307 -21.88 -1.19 2.59
N LEU A 308 -20.73 -0.48 2.56
CA LEU A 308 -19.60 -0.70 3.47
C LEU A 308 -19.47 0.40 4.54
N SER A 309 -20.29 1.43 4.49
CA SER A 309 -20.33 2.54 5.46
C SER A 309 -20.95 2.13 6.81
#